data_729eb8a3d1bccfbe52a94fe0a6db03b2
#
_entry.id   729eb8a3d1bccfbe52a94fe0a6db03b2
#
_cell.length_a   1.000
_cell.length_b   1.000
_cell.length_c   1.000
_cell.angle_alpha   90.00
_cell.angle_beta   90.00
_cell.angle_gamma   90.00
#
_symmetry.space_group_name_H-M   'P 1'
#
loop_
_entity.id
_entity.type
_entity.pdbx_description
1 polymer ?
#
loop_
_entity_poly.entity_id
_entity_poly.type
_entity_poly.pdbx_seq_one_letter_code
_entity_poly.pdbx_strand_id
1 'polypeptide(L)'
;LQKDPHGGYLLNGRSIALTHHQSPSEIVYPETPVDVVLESSGRFANRDSADAHRSQGAPRVLIGAPGGPDVDLTVVYGLNHLALTESHRVISAASCTTNCLALGVFGLTRSVSIERGFYTTIHAVTNDQVLIDTAHRDLRRGRSAHSSMIPTSTNAIKALEWVMPELSGRIQGFSMRVPTQNVSCVDLTVEFSREVTETEIMDAMHQWSQIQGGLFAVNEEPLVSIDFNHHPASSIFDATQLMVNGRLVKLLFWYDNEWGYSNRVIDLLLHWQSISRE
;
A
#
# COMPACT_ATOMS: atom_id res chain seq x y z
N LEU A 1 -20.71 10.59 10.51
CA LEU A 1 -20.18 11.94 10.64
C LEU A 1 -21.38 12.91 10.76
N GLN A 2 -21.42 13.74 11.81
CA GLN A 2 -22.48 14.73 12.05
C GLN A 2 -21.84 16.11 12.21
N LYS A 3 -22.56 17.19 11.88
CA LYS A 3 -22.09 18.55 12.20
C LYS A 3 -22.12 18.77 13.72
N ASP A 4 -21.04 19.32 14.25
CA ASP A 4 -20.99 19.76 15.63
C ASP A 4 -21.69 21.13 15.73
N PRO A 5 -22.67 21.32 16.65
CA PRO A 5 -23.32 22.61 16.87
C PRO A 5 -22.35 23.75 17.24
N HIS A 6 -21.17 23.40 17.78
CA HIS A 6 -20.13 24.34 18.19
C HIS A 6 -19.07 24.58 17.11
N GLY A 7 -19.24 24.04 15.91
CA GLY A 7 -18.31 24.09 14.78
C GLY A 7 -17.49 22.82 14.64
N GLY A 8 -17.18 22.43 13.39
CA GLY A 8 -16.50 21.18 13.08
C GLY A 8 -17.45 19.98 12.89
N TYR A 9 -17.00 18.79 13.25
CA TYR A 9 -17.72 17.55 13.04
C TYR A 9 -17.67 16.64 14.26
N LEU A 10 -18.70 15.81 14.40
CA LEU A 10 -18.75 14.71 15.37
C LEU A 10 -18.58 13.37 14.63
N LEU A 11 -17.67 12.53 15.10
CA LEU A 11 -17.54 11.13 14.70
C LEU A 11 -17.82 10.25 15.92
N ASN A 12 -18.90 9.47 15.86
CA ASN A 12 -19.32 8.62 16.97
C ASN A 12 -19.43 9.40 18.32
N GLY A 13 -19.96 10.63 18.27
CA GLY A 13 -20.11 11.50 19.43
C GLY A 13 -18.85 12.23 19.90
N ARG A 14 -17.70 12.02 19.25
CA ARG A 14 -16.44 12.72 19.54
C ARG A 14 -16.25 13.89 18.58
N SER A 15 -15.94 15.06 19.11
CA SER A 15 -15.66 16.25 18.30
C SER A 15 -14.35 16.09 17.52
N ILE A 16 -14.39 16.49 16.24
CA ILE A 16 -13.23 16.57 15.35
C ILE A 16 -13.03 18.04 14.99
N ALA A 17 -11.87 18.58 15.35
CA ALA A 17 -11.45 19.90 14.89
C ALA A 17 -11.09 19.83 13.40
N LEU A 18 -11.52 20.83 12.64
CA LEU A 18 -11.21 20.97 11.23
C LEU A 18 -10.39 22.25 11.03
N THR A 19 -9.24 22.12 10.40
CA THR A 19 -8.36 23.24 10.05
C THR A 19 -8.01 23.21 8.57
N HIS A 20 -7.62 24.36 8.01
CA HIS A 20 -7.27 24.50 6.61
C HIS A 20 -5.94 25.24 6.49
N HIS A 21 -4.89 24.52 6.05
CA HIS A 21 -3.55 25.05 5.90
C HIS A 21 -2.95 24.62 4.55
N GLN A 22 -2.05 25.44 4.02
CA GLN A 22 -1.36 25.14 2.75
C GLN A 22 -0.07 24.35 2.98
N SER A 23 0.50 24.45 4.19
CA SER A 23 1.76 23.80 4.58
C SER A 23 1.64 23.19 5.97
N PRO A 24 2.29 22.05 6.23
CA PRO A 24 2.42 21.49 7.58
C PRO A 24 2.99 22.47 8.61
N SER A 25 3.87 23.37 8.20
CA SER A 25 4.47 24.39 9.07
C SER A 25 3.49 25.46 9.60
N GLU A 26 2.29 25.53 9.04
CA GLU A 26 1.24 26.46 9.45
C GLU A 26 0.28 25.83 10.46
N ILE A 27 0.36 24.51 10.66
CA ILE A 27 -0.54 23.78 11.54
C ILE A 27 -0.16 24.02 12.99
N VAL A 28 -1.10 24.58 13.76
CA VAL A 28 -0.96 24.67 15.21
C VAL A 28 -1.72 23.49 15.82
N TYR A 29 -0.97 22.53 16.40
CA TYR A 29 -1.59 21.42 17.09
C TYR A 29 -2.25 21.89 18.38
N PRO A 30 -3.42 21.31 18.77
CA PRO A 30 -4.11 21.68 19.98
C PRO A 30 -3.27 21.37 21.23
N GLU A 31 -3.60 21.99 22.36
CA GLU A 31 -2.98 21.71 23.66
C GLU A 31 -3.15 20.25 24.10
N THR A 32 -4.19 19.57 23.60
CA THR A 32 -4.35 18.12 23.77
C THR A 32 -3.24 17.38 23.00
N PRO A 33 -2.47 16.52 23.66
CA PRO A 33 -1.37 15.81 23.02
C PRO A 33 -1.81 15.05 21.76
N VAL A 34 -1.08 15.26 20.67
CA VAL A 34 -1.22 14.47 19.44
C VAL A 34 -0.22 13.31 19.54
N ASP A 35 -0.69 12.07 19.46
CA ASP A 35 0.19 10.89 19.51
C ASP A 35 0.93 10.68 18.18
N VAL A 36 0.25 10.91 17.07
CA VAL A 36 0.78 10.70 15.72
C VAL A 36 0.02 11.53 14.70
N VAL A 37 0.69 12.01 13.68
CA VAL A 37 0.09 12.62 12.49
C VAL A 37 0.08 11.60 11.37
N LEU A 38 -1.07 11.37 10.75
CA LEU A 38 -1.18 10.65 9.49
C LEU A 38 -1.11 11.65 8.34
N GLU A 39 0.02 11.70 7.64
CA GLU A 39 0.21 12.51 6.43
C GLU A 39 -0.32 11.73 5.21
N SER A 40 -1.49 12.10 4.72
CA SER A 40 -2.15 11.43 3.60
C SER A 40 -2.56 12.38 2.46
N SER A 41 -1.98 13.57 2.42
CA SER A 41 -2.24 14.54 1.34
C SER A 41 -1.63 14.14 -0.01
N GLY A 42 -0.64 13.26 0.00
CA GLY A 42 0.16 12.87 -1.16
C GLY A 42 1.15 13.95 -1.64
N ARG A 43 1.23 15.08 -0.94
CA ARG A 43 2.12 16.21 -1.29
C ARG A 43 3.38 16.25 -0.42
N PHE A 44 3.30 15.84 0.82
CA PHE A 44 4.35 15.95 1.83
C PHE A 44 4.89 14.56 2.21
N ALA A 45 5.15 13.74 1.22
CA ALA A 45 5.53 12.33 1.37
C ALA A 45 7.06 12.11 1.40
N ASN A 46 7.77 12.87 2.23
CA ASN A 46 9.22 12.69 2.47
C ASN A 46 9.61 13.15 3.88
N ARG A 47 10.83 12.84 4.28
CA ARG A 47 11.35 13.18 5.62
C ARG A 47 11.23 14.65 5.97
N ASP A 48 11.71 15.53 5.09
CA ASP A 48 11.77 16.98 5.38
C ASP A 48 10.37 17.56 5.62
N SER A 49 9.41 17.18 4.79
CA SER A 49 8.01 17.63 4.94
C SER A 49 7.34 17.04 6.18
N ALA A 50 7.66 15.80 6.54
CA ALA A 50 7.18 15.20 7.78
C ALA A 50 7.78 15.87 9.02
N ASP A 51 9.05 16.26 8.97
CA ASP A 51 9.70 17.02 10.05
C ASP A 51 9.09 18.42 10.24
N ALA A 52 8.41 18.98 9.22
CA ALA A 52 7.63 20.20 9.40
C ALA A 52 6.45 20.00 10.38
N HIS A 53 5.75 18.86 10.33
CA HIS A 53 4.74 18.51 11.34
C HIS A 53 5.36 18.36 12.73
N ARG A 54 6.53 17.74 12.81
CA ARG A 54 7.23 17.51 14.07
C ARG A 54 7.70 18.82 14.70
N SER A 55 8.16 19.77 13.90
CA SER A 55 8.55 21.12 14.35
C SER A 55 7.37 21.90 14.93
N GLN A 56 6.14 21.54 14.60
CA GLN A 56 4.92 22.11 15.17
C GLN A 56 4.39 21.32 16.39
N GLY A 57 5.14 20.33 16.89
CA GLY A 57 4.81 19.59 18.10
C GLY A 57 4.28 18.18 17.91
N ALA A 58 4.13 17.69 16.69
CA ALA A 58 3.78 16.29 16.46
C ALA A 58 4.95 15.36 16.84
N PRO A 59 4.80 14.42 17.78
CA PRO A 59 5.90 13.55 18.20
C PRO A 59 6.30 12.54 17.10
N ARG A 60 5.35 12.11 16.29
CA ARG A 60 5.49 11.07 15.27
C ARG A 60 4.66 11.40 14.04
N VAL A 61 5.15 10.97 12.87
CA VAL A 61 4.44 11.10 11.58
C VAL A 61 4.44 9.77 10.84
N LEU A 62 3.25 9.29 10.46
CA LEU A 62 3.04 8.19 9.54
C LEU A 62 2.71 8.78 8.16
N ILE A 63 3.55 8.52 7.17
CA ILE A 63 3.30 8.91 5.79
C ILE A 63 2.47 7.82 5.11
N GLY A 64 1.26 8.17 4.65
CA GLY A 64 0.34 7.31 3.92
C GLY A 64 0.68 7.19 2.42
N ALA A 65 1.98 7.13 2.11
CA ALA A 65 2.54 7.01 0.75
C ALA A 65 3.97 6.50 0.85
N PRO A 66 4.64 6.08 -0.27
CA PRO A 66 6.07 5.81 -0.26
C PRO A 66 6.87 7.05 0.17
N GLY A 67 7.55 6.95 1.32
CA GLY A 67 8.19 8.09 2.01
C GLY A 67 9.62 8.41 1.58
N GLY A 68 10.17 7.68 0.63
CA GLY A 68 11.58 7.82 0.22
C GLY A 68 12.56 7.03 1.11
N PRO A 69 13.86 7.08 0.79
CA PRO A 69 14.89 6.35 1.53
C PRO A 69 15.25 6.99 2.89
N ASP A 70 14.87 8.25 3.11
CA ASP A 70 15.29 9.04 4.26
C ASP A 70 14.35 8.91 5.46
N VAL A 71 13.21 8.22 5.34
CA VAL A 71 12.33 7.91 6.47
C VAL A 71 12.98 6.87 7.38
N ASP A 72 12.60 6.85 8.66
CA ASP A 72 13.20 5.92 9.63
C ASP A 72 12.93 4.46 9.27
N LEU A 73 11.74 4.17 8.72
CA LEU A 73 11.36 2.84 8.25
C LEU A 73 10.20 2.92 7.23
N THR A 74 10.32 2.19 6.13
CA THR A 74 9.18 1.85 5.27
C THR A 74 8.61 0.52 5.74
N VAL A 75 7.32 0.50 6.08
CA VAL A 75 6.67 -0.65 6.73
C VAL A 75 5.60 -1.24 5.83
N VAL A 76 5.68 -2.56 5.65
CA VAL A 76 4.57 -3.40 5.19
C VAL A 76 4.13 -4.25 6.39
N TYR A 77 2.91 -3.99 6.87
CA TYR A 77 2.38 -4.71 8.02
C TYR A 77 2.21 -6.21 7.69
N GLY A 78 2.64 -7.07 8.60
CA GLY A 78 2.74 -8.52 8.35
C GLY A 78 4.12 -8.99 7.89
N LEU A 79 4.97 -8.10 7.38
CA LEU A 79 6.34 -8.45 6.97
C LEU A 79 7.41 -7.91 7.91
N ASN A 80 7.52 -6.60 8.00
CA ASN A 80 8.61 -5.95 8.76
C ASN A 80 8.12 -5.01 9.88
N HIS A 81 6.84 -5.03 10.23
CA HIS A 81 6.28 -4.16 11.27
C HIS A 81 6.91 -4.38 12.65
N LEU A 82 7.42 -5.59 12.94
CA LEU A 82 8.15 -5.90 14.18
C LEU A 82 9.52 -5.22 14.27
N ALA A 83 10.04 -4.68 13.16
CA ALA A 83 11.25 -3.85 13.18
C ALA A 83 10.99 -2.42 13.67
N LEU A 84 9.73 -2.04 13.85
CA LEU A 84 9.36 -0.74 14.38
C LEU A 84 9.75 -0.64 15.85
N THR A 85 10.35 0.49 16.22
CA THR A 85 10.82 0.75 17.59
C THR A 85 10.33 2.10 18.09
N GLU A 86 10.43 2.31 19.39
CA GLU A 86 10.08 3.58 20.03
C GLU A 86 10.93 4.76 19.52
N SER A 87 12.14 4.52 19.03
CA SER A 87 13.03 5.57 18.52
C SER A 87 12.61 6.13 17.15
N HIS A 88 11.81 5.40 16.37
CA HIS A 88 11.34 5.89 15.09
C HIS A 88 10.40 7.09 15.24
N ARG A 89 10.51 8.07 14.37
CA ARG A 89 9.74 9.32 14.38
C ARG A 89 8.96 9.57 13.11
N VAL A 90 9.51 9.17 11.97
CA VAL A 90 8.87 9.32 10.66
C VAL A 90 8.95 8.00 9.93
N ILE A 91 7.80 7.37 9.71
CA ILE A 91 7.70 6.10 9.00
C ILE A 91 6.75 6.22 7.81
N SER A 92 6.90 5.31 6.85
CA SER A 92 6.03 5.21 5.68
C SER A 92 5.26 3.88 5.71
N ALA A 93 3.95 3.94 5.42
CA ALA A 93 3.11 2.76 5.21
C ALA A 93 3.25 2.18 3.78
N ALA A 94 4.26 2.60 3.02
CA ALA A 94 4.44 2.27 1.61
C ALA A 94 3.22 2.66 0.76
N SER A 95 2.90 1.90 -0.29
CA SER A 95 1.68 2.08 -1.09
C SER A 95 0.78 0.85 -1.02
N CYS A 96 -0.48 0.99 -1.44
CA CYS A 96 -1.41 -0.14 -1.56
C CYS A 96 -0.84 -1.25 -2.45
N THR A 97 -0.25 -0.89 -3.60
CA THR A 97 0.41 -1.83 -4.52
C THR A 97 1.62 -2.51 -3.87
N THR A 98 2.44 -1.76 -3.12
CA THR A 98 3.61 -2.33 -2.41
C THR A 98 3.15 -3.33 -1.35
N ASN A 99 2.10 -3.03 -0.58
CA ASN A 99 1.55 -3.95 0.41
C ASN A 99 1.05 -5.25 -0.25
N CYS A 100 0.34 -5.15 -1.38
CA CYS A 100 -0.12 -6.32 -2.13
C CYS A 100 1.06 -7.14 -2.66
N LEU A 101 1.95 -6.51 -3.41
CA LEU A 101 3.07 -7.17 -4.07
C LEU A 101 4.04 -7.80 -3.07
N ALA A 102 4.39 -7.09 -1.99
CA ALA A 102 5.33 -7.57 -0.99
C ALA A 102 4.81 -8.81 -0.27
N LEU A 103 3.54 -8.82 0.17
CA LEU A 103 2.95 -9.99 0.80
C LEU A 103 2.88 -11.19 -0.13
N GLY A 104 2.48 -10.98 -1.40
CA GLY A 104 2.44 -12.05 -2.40
C GLY A 104 3.83 -12.63 -2.69
N VAL A 105 4.79 -11.77 -2.97
CA VAL A 105 6.18 -12.16 -3.29
C VAL A 105 6.86 -12.83 -2.10
N PHE A 106 6.69 -12.31 -0.88
CA PHE A 106 7.27 -12.91 0.30
C PHE A 106 6.74 -14.34 0.55
N GLY A 107 5.45 -14.56 0.36
CA GLY A 107 4.87 -15.91 0.44
C GLY A 107 5.55 -16.90 -0.51
N LEU A 108 5.81 -16.47 -1.75
CA LEU A 108 6.52 -17.28 -2.76
C LEU A 108 7.99 -17.56 -2.38
N THR A 109 8.72 -16.53 -1.93
CA THR A 109 10.16 -16.66 -1.62
C THR A 109 10.44 -17.54 -0.42
N ARG A 110 9.45 -17.87 0.40
CA ARG A 110 9.57 -18.85 1.49
C ARG A 110 9.82 -20.28 0.99
N SER A 111 9.40 -20.61 -0.22
CA SER A 111 9.49 -21.94 -0.81
C SER A 111 10.57 -22.06 -1.86
N VAL A 112 10.78 -21.01 -2.65
CA VAL A 112 11.73 -21.00 -3.76
C VAL A 112 12.19 -19.58 -4.08
N SER A 113 13.47 -19.41 -4.43
CA SER A 113 14.02 -18.09 -4.75
C SER A 113 13.54 -17.60 -6.11
N ILE A 114 13.22 -16.30 -6.18
CA ILE A 114 12.91 -15.60 -7.43
C ILE A 114 14.22 -15.09 -8.04
N GLU A 115 14.49 -15.48 -9.29
CA GLU A 115 15.63 -14.99 -10.06
C GLU A 115 15.35 -13.63 -10.68
N ARG A 116 14.18 -13.49 -11.33
CA ARG A 116 13.73 -12.25 -11.98
C ARG A 116 12.24 -12.30 -12.24
N GLY A 117 11.67 -11.14 -12.53
CA GLY A 117 10.25 -11.06 -12.86
C GLY A 117 9.80 -9.70 -13.36
N PHE A 118 8.59 -9.70 -13.91
CA PHE A 118 7.88 -8.49 -14.27
C PHE A 118 6.50 -8.48 -13.62
N TYR A 119 6.05 -7.28 -13.23
CA TYR A 119 4.68 -7.10 -12.82
C TYR A 119 4.02 -5.93 -13.55
N THR A 120 2.72 -6.02 -13.70
CA THR A 120 1.86 -4.90 -14.06
C THR A 120 0.78 -4.78 -13.00
N THR A 121 0.70 -3.63 -12.32
CA THR A 121 -0.51 -3.40 -11.54
C THR A 121 -1.59 -2.79 -12.43
N ILE A 122 -2.70 -3.51 -12.58
CA ILE A 122 -3.92 -3.03 -13.22
C ILE A 122 -4.72 -2.34 -12.12
N HIS A 123 -4.68 -1.00 -12.14
CA HIS A 123 -5.03 -0.20 -10.97
C HIS A 123 -6.27 0.66 -11.23
N ALA A 124 -7.19 0.66 -10.29
CA ALA A 124 -8.32 1.57 -10.27
C ALA A 124 -7.86 3.05 -10.35
N VAL A 125 -8.73 3.93 -10.80
CA VAL A 125 -8.45 5.38 -10.82
C VAL A 125 -8.22 5.91 -9.40
N THR A 126 -7.37 6.91 -9.28
CA THR A 126 -7.12 7.61 -8.03
C THR A 126 -7.18 9.11 -8.26
N ASN A 127 -7.11 9.92 -7.21
CA ASN A 127 -7.16 11.37 -7.30
C ASN A 127 -6.02 12.01 -8.14
N ASP A 128 -5.00 11.25 -8.52
CA ASP A 128 -3.93 11.69 -9.42
C ASP A 128 -4.37 11.70 -10.90
N GLN A 129 -5.47 11.05 -11.27
CA GLN A 129 -6.01 11.03 -12.61
C GLN A 129 -7.08 12.12 -12.80
N VAL A 130 -7.07 12.73 -13.99
CA VAL A 130 -8.02 13.78 -14.37
C VAL A 130 -9.32 13.19 -14.93
N LEU A 131 -10.45 13.85 -14.70
CA LEU A 131 -11.76 13.40 -15.21
C LEU A 131 -11.91 13.63 -16.72
N ILE A 132 -11.40 14.75 -17.21
CA ILE A 132 -11.43 15.16 -18.63
C ILE A 132 -10.00 15.49 -19.09
N ASP A 133 -9.75 15.40 -20.39
CA ASP A 133 -8.46 15.75 -20.97
C ASP A 133 -8.04 17.17 -20.57
N THR A 134 -6.84 17.30 -20.01
CA THR A 134 -6.30 18.59 -19.57
C THR A 134 -4.77 18.60 -19.64
N ALA A 135 -4.17 19.78 -19.55
CA ALA A 135 -2.73 19.92 -19.46
C ALA A 135 -2.19 19.28 -18.17
N HIS A 136 -1.20 18.42 -18.30
CA HIS A 136 -0.55 17.74 -17.20
C HIS A 136 0.94 17.55 -17.53
N ARG A 137 1.83 17.57 -16.51
CA ARG A 137 3.28 17.36 -16.70
C ARG A 137 3.61 15.98 -17.31
N ASP A 138 2.81 14.98 -16.99
CA ASP A 138 2.83 13.67 -17.64
C ASP A 138 1.68 13.64 -18.65
N LEU A 139 2.01 13.56 -19.93
CA LEU A 139 1.02 13.63 -21.03
C LEU A 139 0.01 12.47 -20.99
N ARG A 140 0.38 11.31 -20.46
CA ARG A 140 -0.53 10.18 -20.31
C ARG A 140 -1.53 10.43 -19.19
N ARG A 141 -1.09 10.96 -18.05
CA ARG A 141 -1.97 11.29 -16.91
C ARG A 141 -2.89 12.48 -17.18
N GLY A 142 -2.61 13.28 -18.21
CA GLY A 142 -3.47 14.35 -18.67
C GLY A 142 -4.70 13.87 -19.45
N ARG A 143 -4.82 12.57 -19.73
CA ARG A 143 -5.98 11.98 -20.43
C ARG A 143 -7.06 11.54 -19.47
N SER A 144 -8.30 11.62 -19.94
CA SER A 144 -9.50 11.25 -19.14
C SER A 144 -9.43 9.85 -18.58
N ALA A 145 -9.51 9.73 -17.25
CA ALA A 145 -9.46 8.48 -16.52
C ALA A 145 -10.64 7.55 -16.83
N HIS A 146 -11.81 8.12 -17.15
CA HIS A 146 -13.01 7.32 -17.44
C HIS A 146 -13.03 6.71 -18.84
N SER A 147 -12.21 7.25 -19.74
CA SER A 147 -12.23 6.86 -21.17
C SER A 147 -10.92 6.24 -21.63
N SER A 148 -9.95 6.08 -20.74
CA SER A 148 -8.60 5.68 -21.14
C SER A 148 -7.98 4.66 -20.18
N MET A 149 -7.27 3.68 -20.73
CA MET A 149 -6.26 2.91 -19.99
C MET A 149 -4.94 3.68 -20.05
N ILE A 150 -4.35 3.99 -18.90
CA ILE A 150 -3.22 4.91 -18.79
C ILE A 150 -1.99 4.19 -18.23
N PRO A 151 -0.99 3.84 -19.08
CA PRO A 151 0.30 3.36 -18.57
C PRO A 151 1.02 4.48 -17.82
N THR A 152 1.52 4.18 -16.62
CA THR A 152 2.22 5.16 -15.79
C THR A 152 3.32 4.51 -14.96
N SER A 153 4.32 5.28 -14.58
CA SER A 153 5.33 4.86 -13.62
C SER A 153 4.74 4.60 -12.24
N THR A 154 5.42 3.77 -11.45
CA THR A 154 5.05 3.47 -10.07
C THR A 154 6.30 3.40 -9.20
N ASN A 155 6.20 3.86 -7.96
CA ASN A 155 7.26 3.75 -6.97
C ASN A 155 7.15 2.44 -6.13
N ALA A 156 6.23 1.54 -6.48
CA ALA A 156 5.99 0.31 -5.71
C ALA A 156 7.22 -0.59 -5.64
N ILE A 157 8.04 -0.67 -6.72
CA ILE A 157 9.28 -1.44 -6.72
C ILE A 157 10.32 -0.86 -5.78
N LYS A 158 10.54 0.44 -5.82
CA LYS A 158 11.49 1.07 -4.89
C LYS A 158 11.11 0.80 -3.43
N ALA A 159 9.83 0.90 -3.13
CA ALA A 159 9.33 0.59 -1.80
C ALA A 159 9.44 -0.92 -1.46
N LEU A 160 9.25 -1.81 -2.44
CA LEU A 160 9.50 -3.24 -2.28
C LEU A 160 10.96 -3.52 -1.92
N GLU A 161 11.92 -2.88 -2.61
CA GLU A 161 13.35 -3.03 -2.36
C GLU A 161 13.77 -2.55 -0.95
N TRP A 162 13.08 -1.56 -0.39
CA TRP A 162 13.31 -1.14 1.00
C TRP A 162 12.81 -2.16 2.02
N VAL A 163 11.76 -2.92 1.69
CA VAL A 163 11.16 -3.93 2.56
C VAL A 163 11.81 -5.31 2.37
N MET A 164 12.21 -5.62 1.12
CA MET A 164 12.81 -6.88 0.70
C MET A 164 14.09 -6.61 -0.14
N PRO A 165 15.20 -6.20 0.49
CA PRO A 165 16.44 -5.81 -0.22
C PRO A 165 17.05 -6.93 -1.09
N GLU A 166 16.79 -8.18 -0.75
CA GLU A 166 17.24 -9.36 -1.50
C GLU A 166 16.62 -9.46 -2.90
N LEU A 167 15.53 -8.72 -3.14
CA LEU A 167 14.89 -8.67 -4.46
C LEU A 167 15.29 -7.45 -5.29
N SER A 168 16.24 -6.64 -4.80
CA SER A 168 16.68 -5.45 -5.51
C SER A 168 17.14 -5.77 -6.92
N GLY A 169 16.59 -5.07 -7.91
CA GLY A 169 16.86 -5.25 -9.32
C GLY A 169 16.29 -6.52 -9.97
N ARG A 170 15.67 -7.43 -9.20
CA ARG A 170 15.15 -8.70 -9.75
C ARG A 170 13.73 -8.56 -10.31
N ILE A 171 12.93 -7.66 -9.79
CA ILE A 171 11.54 -7.43 -10.23
C ILE A 171 11.41 -6.02 -10.79
N GLN A 172 10.79 -5.90 -11.97
CA GLN A 172 10.51 -4.62 -12.61
C GLN A 172 9.04 -4.56 -13.02
N GLY A 173 8.51 -3.35 -13.21
CA GLY A 173 7.13 -3.24 -13.63
C GLY A 173 6.64 -1.80 -13.74
N PHE A 174 5.36 -1.69 -14.08
CA PHE A 174 4.67 -0.42 -14.25
C PHE A 174 3.21 -0.52 -13.80
N SER A 175 2.51 0.60 -13.79
CA SER A 175 1.09 0.65 -13.49
C SER A 175 0.28 0.93 -14.76
N MET A 176 -0.81 0.19 -14.94
CA MET A 176 -1.85 0.46 -15.92
C MET A 176 -3.10 0.95 -15.19
N ARG A 177 -3.41 2.24 -15.26
CA ARG A 177 -4.67 2.76 -14.72
C ARG A 177 -5.81 2.41 -15.67
N VAL A 178 -6.92 1.92 -15.10
CA VAL A 178 -8.10 1.48 -15.85
C VAL A 178 -9.36 2.20 -15.35
N PRO A 179 -10.41 2.36 -16.17
CA PRO A 179 -11.66 3.01 -15.79
C PRO A 179 -12.50 2.19 -14.80
N THR A 180 -11.93 1.89 -13.64
CA THR A 180 -12.55 1.15 -12.55
C THR A 180 -12.47 2.00 -11.28
N GLN A 181 -13.54 2.10 -10.51
CA GLN A 181 -13.62 2.99 -9.36
C GLN A 181 -12.76 2.52 -8.19
N ASN A 182 -12.80 1.23 -7.88
CA ASN A 182 -12.07 0.62 -6.78
C ASN A 182 -11.68 -0.82 -7.12
N VAL A 183 -10.81 -1.41 -6.33
CA VAL A 183 -10.17 -2.71 -6.49
C VAL A 183 -9.21 -2.76 -7.68
N SER A 184 -8.01 -3.14 -7.38
CA SER A 184 -6.89 -3.26 -8.29
C SER A 184 -6.32 -4.67 -8.25
N CYS A 185 -5.47 -5.01 -9.21
CA CYS A 185 -4.73 -6.27 -9.14
C CYS A 185 -3.27 -6.10 -9.58
N VAL A 186 -2.43 -7.00 -9.11
CA VAL A 186 -1.05 -7.20 -9.56
C VAL A 186 -1.02 -8.45 -10.43
N ASP A 187 -0.69 -8.29 -11.69
CA ASP A 187 -0.31 -9.36 -12.62
C ASP A 187 1.21 -9.53 -12.53
N LEU A 188 1.65 -10.63 -11.92
CA LEU A 188 3.05 -10.93 -11.64
C LEU A 188 3.50 -12.14 -12.44
N THR A 189 4.61 -12.01 -13.17
CA THR A 189 5.29 -13.12 -13.82
C THR A 189 6.71 -13.21 -13.29
N VAL A 190 7.08 -14.34 -12.71
CA VAL A 190 8.42 -14.57 -12.12
C VAL A 190 9.06 -15.82 -12.68
N GLU A 191 10.38 -15.78 -12.78
CA GLU A 191 11.23 -16.95 -13.02
C GLU A 191 11.86 -17.38 -11.69
N PHE A 192 11.63 -18.62 -11.30
CA PHE A 192 12.22 -19.21 -10.10
C PHE A 192 13.59 -19.83 -10.37
N SER A 193 14.37 -20.07 -9.31
CA SER A 193 15.69 -20.69 -9.38
C SER A 193 15.67 -22.17 -9.83
N ARG A 194 14.50 -22.82 -9.69
CA ARG A 194 14.24 -24.20 -10.15
C ARG A 194 12.83 -24.33 -10.72
N GLU A 195 12.58 -25.45 -11.37
CA GLU A 195 11.20 -25.81 -11.74
C GLU A 195 10.32 -26.00 -10.50
N VAL A 196 9.09 -25.63 -10.63
CA VAL A 196 8.04 -25.75 -9.60
C VAL A 196 6.79 -26.37 -10.20
N THR A 197 5.94 -26.92 -9.35
CA THR A 197 4.62 -27.42 -9.73
C THR A 197 3.53 -26.47 -9.27
N GLU A 198 2.36 -26.55 -9.89
CA GLU A 198 1.18 -25.81 -9.47
C GLU A 198 0.82 -26.13 -8.01
N THR A 199 0.88 -27.40 -7.62
CA THR A 199 0.64 -27.83 -6.24
C THR A 199 1.59 -27.18 -5.25
N GLU A 200 2.90 -27.10 -5.55
CA GLU A 200 3.85 -26.44 -4.67
C GLU A 200 3.53 -24.95 -4.44
N ILE A 201 3.10 -24.25 -5.50
CA ILE A 201 2.72 -22.83 -5.38
C ILE A 201 1.43 -22.69 -4.57
N MET A 202 0.42 -23.53 -4.85
CA MET A 202 -0.84 -23.53 -4.11
C MET A 202 -0.62 -23.79 -2.62
N ASP A 203 0.15 -24.81 -2.28
CA ASP A 203 0.46 -25.16 -0.89
C ASP A 203 1.19 -24.00 -0.18
N ALA A 204 2.15 -23.37 -0.85
CA ALA A 204 2.87 -22.22 -0.32
C ALA A 204 1.93 -21.04 -0.03
N MET A 205 1.01 -20.74 -0.94
CA MET A 205 0.06 -19.64 -0.78
C MET A 205 -0.98 -19.92 0.33
N HIS A 206 -1.48 -21.15 0.43
CA HIS A 206 -2.38 -21.55 1.52
C HIS A 206 -1.69 -21.48 2.88
N GLN A 207 -0.46 -22.02 3.01
CA GLN A 207 0.30 -21.91 4.25
C GLN A 207 0.56 -20.46 4.62
N TRP A 208 0.89 -19.62 3.62
CA TRP A 208 1.12 -18.20 3.85
C TRP A 208 -0.15 -17.48 4.33
N SER A 209 -1.30 -17.80 3.75
CA SER A 209 -2.59 -17.28 4.19
C SER A 209 -2.91 -17.61 5.65
N GLN A 210 -2.62 -18.83 6.08
CA GLN A 210 -2.80 -19.24 7.48
C GLN A 210 -1.88 -18.46 8.44
N ILE A 211 -0.62 -18.23 8.05
CA ILE A 211 0.35 -17.48 8.85
C ILE A 211 -0.06 -16.02 8.98
N GLN A 212 -0.59 -15.42 7.92
CA GLN A 212 -0.88 -13.99 7.87
C GLN A 212 -2.20 -13.56 8.53
N GLY A 213 -3.06 -14.50 8.90
CA GLY A 213 -4.24 -14.20 9.73
C GLY A 213 -5.19 -13.14 9.15
N GLY A 214 -5.44 -13.19 7.82
CA GLY A 214 -6.35 -12.27 7.13
C GLY A 214 -5.67 -11.07 6.44
N LEU A 215 -4.36 -10.89 6.59
CA LEU A 215 -3.59 -9.90 5.81
C LEU A 215 -3.35 -10.36 4.38
N PHE A 216 -3.28 -11.66 4.20
CA PHE A 216 -3.16 -12.35 2.92
C PHE A 216 -4.27 -13.41 2.81
N ALA A 217 -4.93 -13.49 1.66
CA ALA A 217 -6.00 -14.46 1.40
C ALA A 217 -5.75 -15.23 0.11
N VAL A 218 -6.44 -16.36 -0.05
CA VAL A 218 -6.48 -17.14 -1.30
C VAL A 218 -7.92 -17.18 -1.78
N ASN A 219 -8.12 -16.89 -3.06
CA ASN A 219 -9.39 -17.00 -3.77
C ASN A 219 -9.34 -18.20 -4.73
N GLU A 220 -10.32 -19.09 -4.63
CA GLU A 220 -10.48 -20.26 -5.50
C GLU A 220 -11.78 -20.20 -6.32
N GLU A 221 -12.53 -19.10 -6.22
CA GLU A 221 -13.77 -18.89 -6.91
C GLU A 221 -13.59 -17.97 -8.14
N PRO A 222 -14.42 -18.08 -9.20
CA PRO A 222 -14.32 -17.26 -10.39
C PRO A 222 -14.87 -15.84 -10.16
N LEU A 223 -14.22 -15.10 -9.27
CA LEU A 223 -14.59 -13.75 -8.88
C LEU A 223 -13.93 -12.68 -9.74
N VAL A 224 -14.48 -11.46 -9.71
CA VAL A 224 -13.97 -10.29 -10.41
C VAL A 224 -13.75 -9.12 -9.44
N SER A 225 -13.16 -8.02 -9.91
CA SER A 225 -12.74 -6.91 -9.04
C SER A 225 -13.79 -6.42 -8.05
N ILE A 226 -15.05 -6.30 -8.46
CA ILE A 226 -16.11 -5.75 -7.59
C ILE A 226 -16.42 -6.66 -6.38
N ASP A 227 -16.17 -7.96 -6.50
CA ASP A 227 -16.42 -8.93 -5.42
C ASP A 227 -15.43 -8.77 -4.28
N PHE A 228 -14.26 -8.17 -4.54
CA PHE A 228 -13.24 -7.87 -3.53
C PHE A 228 -13.38 -6.48 -2.90
N ASN A 229 -14.42 -5.73 -3.27
CA ASN A 229 -14.67 -4.41 -2.67
C ASN A 229 -14.92 -4.54 -1.16
N HIS A 230 -14.24 -3.71 -0.37
CA HIS A 230 -14.18 -3.75 1.09
C HIS A 230 -13.56 -5.03 1.68
N HIS A 231 -12.81 -5.79 0.89
CA HIS A 231 -12.02 -6.88 1.46
C HIS A 231 -10.81 -6.33 2.23
N PRO A 232 -10.61 -6.71 3.51
CA PRO A 232 -9.58 -6.10 4.37
C PRO A 232 -8.16 -6.59 4.10
N ALA A 233 -7.98 -7.70 3.38
CA ALA A 233 -6.65 -8.22 3.07
C ALA A 233 -5.88 -7.25 2.17
N SER A 234 -4.57 -7.16 2.40
CA SER A 234 -3.67 -6.37 1.55
C SER A 234 -3.35 -7.06 0.23
N SER A 235 -3.47 -8.39 0.18
CA SER A 235 -3.19 -9.20 -1.00
C SER A 235 -4.06 -10.45 -0.99
N ILE A 236 -4.71 -10.74 -2.12
CA ILE A 236 -5.57 -11.90 -2.30
C ILE A 236 -5.07 -12.64 -3.53
N PHE A 237 -4.41 -13.77 -3.33
CA PHE A 237 -3.96 -14.61 -4.42
C PHE A 237 -5.14 -15.25 -5.14
N ASP A 238 -5.23 -15.06 -6.46
CA ASP A 238 -6.23 -15.70 -7.29
C ASP A 238 -5.72 -17.04 -7.83
N ALA A 239 -6.08 -18.10 -7.16
CA ALA A 239 -5.68 -19.46 -7.53
C ALA A 239 -6.19 -19.88 -8.91
N THR A 240 -7.33 -19.31 -9.34
CA THR A 240 -7.93 -19.64 -10.65
C THR A 240 -7.13 -19.12 -11.83
N GLN A 241 -6.18 -18.18 -11.58
CA GLN A 241 -5.34 -17.56 -12.61
C GLN A 241 -3.86 -17.99 -12.50
N LEU A 242 -3.55 -19.00 -11.68
CA LEU A 242 -2.20 -19.55 -11.60
C LEU A 242 -1.83 -20.27 -12.91
N MET A 243 -0.65 -19.94 -13.45
CA MET A 243 -0.07 -20.65 -14.60
C MET A 243 1.38 -21.01 -14.30
N VAL A 244 1.73 -22.27 -14.47
CA VAL A 244 3.08 -22.78 -14.26
C VAL A 244 3.63 -23.36 -15.56
N ASN A 245 4.82 -22.91 -15.95
CA ASN A 245 5.56 -23.43 -17.11
C ASN A 245 7.05 -23.62 -16.74
N GLY A 246 7.36 -24.77 -16.16
CA GLY A 246 8.69 -25.08 -15.64
C GLY A 246 9.08 -24.11 -14.51
N ARG A 247 10.05 -23.23 -14.79
CA ARG A 247 10.52 -22.20 -13.85
C ARG A 247 9.72 -20.89 -13.93
N LEU A 248 8.96 -20.69 -15.01
CA LEU A 248 8.21 -19.48 -15.24
C LEU A 248 6.79 -19.63 -14.67
N VAL A 249 6.41 -18.71 -13.78
CA VAL A 249 5.13 -18.74 -13.10
C VAL A 249 4.45 -17.39 -13.24
N LYS A 250 3.15 -17.43 -13.59
CA LYS A 250 2.28 -16.26 -13.65
C LYS A 250 1.24 -16.33 -12.55
N LEU A 251 1.08 -15.23 -11.82
CA LEU A 251 0.19 -15.10 -10.66
C LEU A 251 -0.62 -13.81 -10.75
N LEU A 252 -1.82 -13.84 -10.22
CA LEU A 252 -2.68 -12.68 -10.05
C LEU A 252 -2.98 -12.46 -8.56
N PHE A 253 -2.86 -11.21 -8.11
CA PHE A 253 -3.21 -10.83 -6.74
C PHE A 253 -4.18 -9.65 -6.77
N TRP A 254 -5.36 -9.82 -6.17
CA TRP A 254 -6.34 -8.75 -5.97
C TRP A 254 -6.06 -7.97 -4.70
N TYR A 255 -6.46 -6.71 -4.66
CA TYR A 255 -6.45 -5.89 -3.45
C TYR A 255 -7.42 -4.72 -3.57
N ASP A 256 -8.16 -4.45 -2.50
CA ASP A 256 -8.89 -3.19 -2.40
C ASP A 256 -7.89 -2.08 -2.06
N ASN A 257 -7.57 -1.24 -3.05
CA ASN A 257 -6.54 -0.21 -2.92
C ASN A 257 -6.91 0.92 -1.96
N GLU A 258 -8.18 1.03 -1.55
CA GLU A 258 -8.67 1.98 -0.56
C GLU A 258 -8.88 1.31 0.80
N TRP A 259 -9.77 0.32 0.88
CA TRP A 259 -10.16 -0.31 2.13
C TRP A 259 -9.05 -1.17 2.73
N GLY A 260 -8.46 -2.06 1.94
CA GLY A 260 -7.35 -2.91 2.39
C GLY A 260 -6.17 -2.08 2.89
N TYR A 261 -5.82 -1.02 2.16
CA TYR A 261 -4.75 -0.10 2.56
C TYR A 261 -5.08 0.69 3.82
N SER A 262 -6.31 1.20 3.95
CA SER A 262 -6.75 1.94 5.15
C SER A 262 -6.71 1.07 6.40
N ASN A 263 -7.08 -0.22 6.29
CA ASN A 263 -6.92 -1.18 7.39
C ASN A 263 -5.45 -1.31 7.81
N ARG A 264 -4.52 -1.41 6.86
CA ARG A 264 -3.07 -1.48 7.17
C ARG A 264 -2.55 -0.24 7.86
N VAL A 265 -3.01 0.94 7.45
CA VAL A 265 -2.68 2.19 8.15
C VAL A 265 -3.13 2.16 9.60
N ILE A 266 -4.35 1.70 9.87
CA ILE A 266 -4.88 1.59 11.25
C ILE A 266 -4.09 0.56 12.06
N ASP A 267 -3.83 -0.62 11.50
CA ASP A 267 -3.05 -1.66 12.18
C ASP A 267 -1.66 -1.14 12.56
N LEU A 268 -1.03 -0.40 11.65
CA LEU A 268 0.30 0.17 11.88
C LEU A 268 0.28 1.26 12.97
N LEU A 269 -0.74 2.11 12.98
CA LEU A 269 -0.93 3.12 14.02
C LEU A 269 -1.12 2.48 15.40
N LEU A 270 -1.96 1.46 15.49
CA LEU A 270 -2.22 0.72 16.74
C LEU A 270 -0.96 0.00 17.23
N HIS A 271 -0.22 -0.66 16.33
CA HIS A 271 1.03 -1.32 16.67
C HIS A 271 2.08 -0.31 17.16
N TRP A 272 2.23 0.83 16.47
CA TRP A 272 3.19 1.87 16.88
C TRP A 272 2.83 2.51 18.22
N GLN A 273 1.55 2.63 18.51
CA GLN A 273 1.08 3.11 19.81
C GLN A 273 1.38 2.10 20.93
N SER A 274 1.24 0.78 20.67
CA SER A 274 1.52 -0.23 21.70
C SER A 274 2.97 -0.26 22.13
N ILE A 275 3.91 -0.11 21.19
CA ILE A 275 5.36 -0.06 21.48
C ILE A 275 5.72 1.12 22.40
N SER A 276 4.99 2.22 22.33
CA SER A 276 5.30 3.46 23.11
C SER A 276 4.72 3.45 24.52
N ARG A 277 4.01 2.40 24.90
CA ARG A 277 3.38 2.26 26.24
C ARG A 277 4.08 1.24 27.13
N GLU A 278 5.02 0.49 26.58
CA GLU A 278 5.90 -0.42 27.29
C GLU A 278 7.20 0.31 27.73
#